data_840c29a4182d200f8dd4fc899a0cdc09
#
_entry.id   840c29a4182d200f8dd4fc899a0cdc09
#
_cell.length_a   1.000
_cell.length_b   1.000
_cell.length_c   1.000
_cell.angle_alpha   90.00
_cell.angle_beta   90.00
_cell.angle_gamma   90.00
#
_symmetry.space_group_name_H-M   'P 1'
#
loop_
_entity.id
_entity.type
_entity.pdbx_description
1 polymer ?
#
loop_
_entity_poly.entity_id
_entity_poly.type
_entity_poly.pdbx_seq_one_letter_code
_entity_poly.pdbx_strand_id
1 'polypeptide(L)'
;IAVSDLHGRLDQFERLLAAVHFSERDLLLLLGDYIERGPQSLALLHRIMTLTAEGHACALMGNCDNLLEDVFHPRYRGDLLRYLSRHPQTILHEMLAAQGTAFSQKTTLEEIRHVVAEHYAEEREFLQSLPHIIDAGDYIFVHAGLDDVPLSLQDPERCLKRSDFYQTAPAFSKTIVLGHTPCQRLSRDGSGAPVF
;
A
#
# COMPACT_ATOMS: atom_id res chain seq x y z
N ILE A 1 13.32 5.31 8.20
CA ILE A 1 11.97 5.75 8.62
C ILE A 1 10.97 4.80 7.99
N ALA A 2 10.06 4.18 8.78
CA ALA A 2 9.01 3.31 8.25
C ALA A 2 7.64 4.00 8.35
N VAL A 3 6.84 3.91 7.28
CA VAL A 3 5.49 4.53 7.17
C VAL A 3 4.57 3.57 6.45
N SER A 4 3.31 3.45 6.91
CA SER A 4 2.29 2.57 6.32
C SER A 4 0.95 3.28 6.16
N ASP A 5 0.07 2.69 5.33
CA ASP A 5 -1.36 3.04 5.23
C ASP A 5 -1.61 4.53 4.92
N LEU A 6 -0.94 5.05 3.91
CA LEU A 6 -1.02 6.46 3.50
C LEU A 6 -2.35 6.82 2.82
N HIS A 7 -3.00 5.88 2.16
CA HIS A 7 -4.35 5.99 1.63
C HIS A 7 -4.66 7.33 0.93
N GLY A 8 -3.90 7.69 -0.10
CA GLY A 8 -4.14 8.88 -0.90
C GLY A 8 -4.05 10.21 -0.14
N ARG A 9 -3.29 10.25 0.97
CA ARG A 9 -3.11 11.45 1.79
C ARG A 9 -1.75 12.08 1.58
N LEU A 10 -1.49 12.56 0.37
CA LEU A 10 -0.23 13.22 0.02
C LEU A 10 0.08 14.41 0.94
N ASP A 11 -0.92 15.21 1.26
CA ASP A 11 -0.80 16.36 2.17
C ASP A 11 -0.25 15.95 3.55
N GLN A 12 -0.74 14.84 4.09
CA GLN A 12 -0.29 14.31 5.39
C GLN A 12 1.10 13.68 5.27
N PHE A 13 1.37 12.98 4.17
CA PHE A 13 2.68 12.39 3.90
C PHE A 13 3.78 13.46 3.84
N GLU A 14 3.59 14.54 3.09
CA GLU A 14 4.57 15.62 3.00
C GLU A 14 4.76 16.33 4.37
N ARG A 15 3.68 16.52 5.13
CA ARG A 15 3.77 17.04 6.50
C ARG A 15 4.55 16.12 7.43
N LEU A 16 4.37 14.80 7.30
CA LEU A 16 5.15 13.82 8.06
C LEU A 16 6.62 13.91 7.70
N LEU A 17 6.98 13.91 6.41
CA LEU A 17 8.37 14.04 5.96
C LEU A 17 9.03 15.31 6.50
N ALA A 18 8.32 16.44 6.47
CA ALA A 18 8.80 17.69 7.05
C ALA A 18 8.98 17.59 8.58
N ALA A 19 8.05 16.97 9.30
CA ALA A 19 8.08 16.84 10.75
C ALA A 19 9.23 15.95 11.25
N VAL A 20 9.60 14.92 10.47
CA VAL A 20 10.74 14.04 10.78
C VAL A 20 12.06 14.53 10.18
N HIS A 21 12.07 15.72 9.55
CA HIS A 21 13.22 16.31 8.87
C HIS A 21 13.86 15.37 7.83
N PHE A 22 12.99 14.65 7.06
CA PHE A 22 13.45 13.74 6.02
C PHE A 22 14.38 14.42 5.03
N SER A 23 15.48 13.76 4.71
CA SER A 23 16.54 14.28 3.83
C SER A 23 17.09 13.17 2.92
N GLU A 24 17.92 13.53 1.96
CA GLU A 24 18.61 12.61 1.05
C GLU A 24 19.52 11.56 1.77
N ARG A 25 19.76 11.73 3.07
CA ARG A 25 20.52 10.78 3.89
C ARG A 25 19.66 9.68 4.50
N ASP A 26 18.36 9.82 4.41
CA ASP A 26 17.39 8.91 5.00
C ASP A 26 16.85 7.95 3.95
N LEU A 27 16.46 6.76 4.39
CA LEU A 27 15.71 5.80 3.59
C LEU A 27 14.30 5.65 4.16
N LEU A 28 13.30 5.79 3.31
CA LEU A 28 11.91 5.48 3.64
C LEU A 28 11.61 4.00 3.36
N LEU A 29 11.02 3.33 4.32
CA LEU A 29 10.39 2.01 4.17
C LEU A 29 8.89 2.24 4.13
N LEU A 30 8.28 2.12 2.96
CA LEU A 30 6.85 2.34 2.73
C LEU A 30 6.15 0.98 2.72
N LEU A 31 5.25 0.74 3.68
CA LEU A 31 4.74 -0.60 3.99
C LEU A 31 3.38 -0.90 3.34
N GLY A 32 3.05 -0.23 2.23
CA GLY A 32 1.83 -0.49 1.47
C GLY A 32 0.64 0.39 1.83
N ASP A 33 -0.47 0.15 1.11
CA ASP A 33 -1.73 0.89 1.18
C ASP A 33 -1.56 2.38 0.87
N TYR A 34 -1.04 2.67 -0.34
CA TYR A 34 -0.81 4.02 -0.83
C TYR A 34 -2.07 4.65 -1.42
N ILE A 35 -2.83 3.84 -2.16
CA ILE A 35 -3.99 4.26 -2.93
C ILE A 35 -5.29 3.95 -2.19
N GLU A 36 -6.40 4.51 -2.66
CA GLU A 36 -7.75 4.44 -2.10
C GLU A 36 -7.98 5.25 -0.82
N ARG A 37 -9.25 5.47 -0.50
CA ARG A 37 -9.80 6.15 0.68
C ARG A 37 -9.50 7.65 0.77
N GLY A 38 -8.41 8.14 0.25
CA GLY A 38 -8.05 9.56 0.25
C GLY A 38 -8.18 10.22 -1.12
N PRO A 39 -8.12 11.55 -1.17
CA PRO A 39 -8.44 12.31 -2.40
C PRO A 39 -7.23 12.56 -3.31
N GLN A 40 -6.05 12.05 -3.02
CA GLN A 40 -4.81 12.35 -3.74
C GLN A 40 -4.00 11.07 -4.03
N SER A 41 -4.70 9.97 -4.35
CA SER A 41 -4.07 8.65 -4.57
C SER A 41 -3.07 8.66 -5.73
N LEU A 42 -3.43 9.27 -6.85
CA LEU A 42 -2.57 9.34 -8.04
C LEU A 42 -1.33 10.21 -7.78
N ALA A 43 -1.52 11.38 -7.18
CA ALA A 43 -0.41 12.28 -6.85
C ALA A 43 0.53 11.66 -5.80
N LEU A 44 0.00 10.96 -4.80
CA LEU A 44 0.79 10.24 -3.81
C LEU A 44 1.59 9.10 -4.46
N LEU A 45 0.96 8.32 -5.35
CA LEU A 45 1.64 7.23 -6.06
C LEU A 45 2.82 7.78 -6.87
N HIS A 46 2.63 8.86 -7.64
CA HIS A 46 3.72 9.50 -8.39
C HIS A 46 4.86 9.98 -7.48
N ARG A 47 4.52 10.52 -6.30
CA ARG A 47 5.53 10.93 -5.31
C ARG A 47 6.34 9.73 -4.80
N ILE A 48 5.68 8.60 -4.53
CA ILE A 48 6.34 7.35 -4.11
C ILE A 48 7.23 6.78 -5.23
N MET A 49 6.73 6.75 -6.45
CA MET A 49 7.51 6.33 -7.63
C MET A 49 8.78 7.16 -7.77
N THR A 50 8.67 8.48 -7.65
CA THR A 50 9.83 9.40 -7.69
C THR A 50 10.83 9.09 -6.60
N LEU A 51 10.40 9.01 -5.34
CA LEU A 51 11.29 8.69 -4.20
C LEU A 51 11.97 7.32 -4.35
N THR A 52 11.28 6.34 -4.91
CA THR A 52 11.83 5.01 -5.17
C THR A 52 12.86 5.04 -6.30
N ALA A 53 12.57 5.75 -7.38
CA ALA A 53 13.49 5.91 -8.51
C ALA A 53 14.77 6.68 -8.14
N GLU A 54 14.66 7.64 -7.23
CA GLU A 54 15.78 8.40 -6.67
C GLU A 54 16.60 7.63 -5.63
N GLY A 55 16.13 6.43 -5.21
CA GLY A 55 16.79 5.61 -4.20
C GLY A 55 16.54 6.05 -2.76
N HIS A 56 15.58 6.94 -2.53
CA HIS A 56 15.20 7.46 -1.22
C HIS A 56 14.09 6.66 -0.54
N ALA A 57 13.44 5.73 -1.26
CA ALA A 57 12.43 4.86 -0.69
C ALA A 57 12.54 3.41 -1.19
N CYS A 58 12.16 2.47 -0.33
CA CYS A 58 11.80 1.10 -0.69
C CYS A 58 10.31 0.91 -0.34
N ALA A 59 9.52 0.45 -1.30
CA ALA A 59 8.09 0.30 -1.16
C ALA A 59 7.67 -1.18 -1.17
N LEU A 60 6.69 -1.54 -0.32
CA LEU A 60 6.03 -2.84 -0.28
C LEU A 60 4.62 -2.74 -0.85
N MET A 61 4.09 -3.86 -1.32
CA MET A 61 2.69 -3.99 -1.70
C MET A 61 1.79 -3.98 -0.45
N GLY A 62 0.73 -3.18 -0.46
CA GLY A 62 -0.40 -3.27 0.46
C GLY A 62 -1.63 -3.92 -0.19
N ASN A 63 -2.63 -4.28 0.59
CA ASN A 63 -3.82 -4.95 0.04
C ASN A 63 -4.69 -4.02 -0.83
N CYS A 64 -4.69 -2.71 -0.58
CA CYS A 64 -5.40 -1.75 -1.41
C CYS A 64 -4.70 -1.50 -2.75
N ASP A 65 -3.39 -1.68 -2.81
CA ASP A 65 -2.57 -1.37 -3.98
C ASP A 65 -2.81 -2.33 -5.18
N ASN A 66 -3.54 -3.42 -4.96
CA ASN A 66 -3.99 -4.33 -6.02
C ASN A 66 -5.14 -3.78 -6.90
N LEU A 67 -5.66 -2.57 -6.64
CA LEU A 67 -6.85 -2.06 -7.35
C LEU A 67 -6.64 -1.95 -8.86
N LEU A 68 -5.45 -1.53 -9.31
CA LEU A 68 -5.18 -1.42 -10.75
C LEU A 68 -5.10 -2.81 -11.42
N GLU A 69 -4.63 -3.82 -10.71
CA GLU A 69 -4.60 -5.19 -11.20
C GLU A 69 -6.02 -5.80 -11.26
N ASP A 70 -6.88 -5.50 -10.31
CA ASP A 70 -8.27 -5.97 -10.28
C ASP A 70 -9.09 -5.50 -11.49
N VAL A 71 -8.67 -4.43 -12.18
CA VAL A 71 -9.29 -3.98 -13.43
C VAL A 71 -9.14 -5.04 -14.53
N PHE A 72 -8.02 -5.72 -14.58
CA PHE A 72 -7.69 -6.73 -15.59
C PHE A 72 -8.00 -8.15 -15.12
N HIS A 73 -7.72 -8.41 -13.86
CA HIS A 73 -7.87 -9.72 -13.22
C HIS A 73 -8.60 -9.56 -11.87
N PRO A 74 -9.95 -9.57 -11.86
CA PRO A 74 -10.75 -9.33 -10.66
C PRO A 74 -10.57 -10.43 -9.61
N ARG A 75 -9.49 -10.34 -8.88
CA ARG A 75 -9.01 -11.36 -7.95
C ARG A 75 -9.39 -11.06 -6.50
N TYR A 76 -9.35 -9.77 -6.16
CA TYR A 76 -9.40 -9.35 -4.76
C TYR A 76 -10.73 -8.71 -4.37
N ARG A 77 -11.46 -8.07 -5.30
CA ARG A 77 -12.66 -7.27 -5.03
C ARG A 77 -13.96 -7.78 -5.67
N GLY A 78 -13.89 -8.85 -6.47
CA GLY A 78 -15.04 -9.39 -7.17
C GLY A 78 -15.66 -8.39 -8.16
N ASP A 79 -16.86 -7.87 -7.86
CA ASP A 79 -17.53 -6.87 -8.71
C ASP A 79 -16.90 -5.49 -8.50
N LEU A 80 -15.95 -5.14 -9.36
CA LEU A 80 -15.20 -3.88 -9.29
C LEU A 80 -16.11 -2.65 -9.49
N LEU A 81 -17.06 -2.69 -10.43
CA LEU A 81 -17.94 -1.54 -10.67
C LEU A 81 -18.81 -1.25 -9.46
N ARG A 82 -19.32 -2.29 -8.81
CA ARG A 82 -20.06 -2.16 -7.55
C ARG A 82 -19.17 -1.64 -6.43
N TYR A 83 -17.92 -2.07 -6.37
CA TYR A 83 -16.94 -1.56 -5.41
C TYR A 83 -16.72 -0.06 -5.62
N LEU A 84 -16.41 0.39 -6.83
CA LEU A 84 -16.19 1.79 -7.17
C LEU A 84 -17.41 2.67 -6.86
N SER A 85 -18.63 2.18 -7.13
CA SER A 85 -19.87 2.91 -6.80
C SER A 85 -20.05 3.18 -5.32
N ARG A 86 -19.46 2.37 -4.45
CA ARG A 86 -19.54 2.50 -2.99
C ARG A 86 -18.36 3.26 -2.38
N HIS A 87 -17.25 3.33 -3.10
CA HIS A 87 -16.00 3.96 -2.65
C HIS A 87 -15.56 5.04 -3.63
N PRO A 88 -16.10 6.27 -3.52
CA PRO A 88 -15.88 7.31 -4.54
C PRO A 88 -14.47 7.93 -4.52
N GLN A 89 -13.65 7.58 -3.55
CA GLN A 89 -12.27 8.07 -3.42
C GLN A 89 -11.28 6.93 -3.68
N THR A 90 -11.15 6.54 -4.94
CA THR A 90 -10.14 5.58 -5.39
C THR A 90 -9.28 6.19 -6.49
N ILE A 91 -8.10 5.66 -6.70
CA ILE A 91 -7.20 6.09 -7.77
C ILE A 91 -7.87 5.99 -9.16
N LEU A 92 -8.76 5.02 -9.38
CA LEU A 92 -9.47 4.86 -10.66
C LEU A 92 -10.41 6.03 -10.93
N HIS A 93 -11.05 6.62 -9.92
CA HIS A 93 -11.84 7.84 -10.07
C HIS A 93 -10.94 9.03 -10.46
N GLU A 94 -9.78 9.15 -9.84
CA GLU A 94 -8.82 10.21 -10.16
C GLU A 94 -8.26 10.05 -11.58
N MET A 95 -7.93 8.82 -11.99
CA MET A 95 -7.44 8.50 -13.33
C MET A 95 -8.48 8.83 -14.41
N LEU A 96 -9.73 8.42 -14.22
CA LEU A 96 -10.82 8.75 -15.14
C LEU A 96 -11.02 10.27 -15.22
N ALA A 97 -11.06 10.96 -14.09
CA ALA A 97 -11.24 12.41 -14.03
C ALA A 97 -10.10 13.16 -14.75
N ALA A 98 -8.86 12.72 -14.59
CA ALA A 98 -7.71 13.29 -15.29
C ALA A 98 -7.79 13.15 -16.82
N GLN A 99 -8.53 12.14 -17.33
CA GLN A 99 -8.83 11.95 -18.75
C GLN A 99 -10.16 12.61 -19.19
N GLY A 100 -10.72 13.49 -18.33
CA GLY A 100 -11.96 14.23 -18.62
C GLY A 100 -13.23 13.39 -18.52
N THR A 101 -13.16 12.19 -17.93
CA THR A 101 -14.31 11.28 -17.78
C THR A 101 -14.62 11.07 -16.29
N ALA A 102 -15.84 11.34 -15.86
CA ALA A 102 -16.28 11.06 -14.50
C ALA A 102 -16.84 9.63 -14.39
N PHE A 103 -16.48 8.90 -13.34
CA PHE A 103 -17.13 7.63 -13.05
C PHE A 103 -18.63 7.81 -12.81
N SER A 104 -19.44 6.96 -13.43
CA SER A 104 -20.90 6.98 -13.36
C SER A 104 -21.47 5.56 -13.44
N GLN A 105 -22.80 5.43 -13.27
CA GLN A 105 -23.49 4.14 -13.46
C GLN A 105 -23.41 3.60 -14.92
N LYS A 106 -23.01 4.43 -15.87
CA LYS A 106 -22.82 4.05 -17.27
C LYS A 106 -21.39 3.61 -17.57
N THR A 107 -20.45 3.88 -16.66
CA THR A 107 -19.05 3.52 -16.84
C THR A 107 -18.90 2.01 -16.89
N THR A 108 -18.23 1.53 -17.92
CA THR A 108 -17.96 0.10 -18.14
C THR A 108 -16.56 -0.28 -17.68
N LEU A 109 -16.37 -1.56 -17.38
CA LEU A 109 -15.05 -2.08 -17.04
C LEU A 109 -14.06 -1.92 -18.20
N GLU A 110 -14.55 -1.99 -19.45
CA GLU A 110 -13.73 -1.84 -20.65
C GLU A 110 -13.17 -0.41 -20.79
N GLU A 111 -14.00 0.61 -20.49
CA GLU A 111 -13.53 2.00 -20.45
C GLU A 111 -12.45 2.21 -19.39
N ILE A 112 -12.63 1.64 -18.20
CA ILE A 112 -11.60 1.71 -17.14
C ILE A 112 -10.32 1.02 -17.59
N ARG A 113 -10.43 -0.18 -18.18
CA ARG A 113 -9.27 -0.93 -18.72
C ARG A 113 -8.52 -0.13 -19.78
N HIS A 114 -9.25 0.47 -20.69
CA HIS A 114 -8.67 1.31 -21.74
C HIS A 114 -7.89 2.48 -21.13
N VAL A 115 -8.49 3.22 -20.21
CA VAL A 115 -7.83 4.35 -19.54
C VAL A 115 -6.57 3.91 -18.79
N VAL A 116 -6.64 2.83 -18.02
CA VAL A 116 -5.47 2.33 -17.28
C VAL A 116 -4.38 1.83 -18.22
N ALA A 117 -4.73 1.09 -19.27
CA ALA A 117 -3.76 0.54 -20.21
C ALA A 117 -3.06 1.62 -21.04
N GLU A 118 -3.80 2.64 -21.51
CA GLU A 118 -3.26 3.67 -22.40
C GLU A 118 -2.52 4.79 -21.67
N HIS A 119 -2.91 5.11 -20.43
CA HIS A 119 -2.42 6.31 -19.75
C HIS A 119 -1.71 6.05 -18.43
N TYR A 120 -1.85 4.85 -17.84
CA TYR A 120 -1.35 4.54 -16.49
C TYR A 120 -0.68 3.16 -16.41
N ALA A 121 -0.06 2.74 -17.51
CA ALA A 121 0.66 1.46 -17.57
C ALA A 121 1.86 1.42 -16.61
N GLU A 122 2.59 2.55 -16.48
CA GLU A 122 3.76 2.66 -15.60
C GLU A 122 3.37 2.56 -14.12
N GLU A 123 2.28 3.20 -13.71
CA GLU A 123 1.76 3.13 -12.35
C GLU A 123 1.31 1.70 -11.99
N ARG A 124 0.64 1.04 -12.93
CA ARG A 124 0.24 -0.36 -12.77
C ARG A 124 1.45 -1.28 -12.65
N GLU A 125 2.44 -1.14 -13.54
CA GLU A 125 3.67 -1.92 -13.53
C GLU A 125 4.47 -1.69 -12.23
N PHE A 126 4.59 -0.43 -11.80
CA PHE A 126 5.23 -0.10 -10.53
C PHE A 126 4.57 -0.84 -9.37
N LEU A 127 3.25 -0.74 -9.20
CA LEU A 127 2.54 -1.43 -8.13
C LEU A 127 2.71 -2.95 -8.20
N GLN A 128 2.65 -3.55 -9.38
CA GLN A 128 2.87 -4.99 -9.58
C GLN A 128 4.30 -5.45 -9.25
N SER A 129 5.28 -4.57 -9.41
CA SER A 129 6.68 -4.86 -9.12
C SER A 129 7.01 -4.87 -7.62
N LEU A 130 6.11 -4.35 -6.77
CA LEU A 130 6.36 -4.20 -5.35
C LEU A 130 6.48 -5.56 -4.63
N PRO A 131 7.54 -5.77 -3.84
CA PRO A 131 7.68 -6.97 -3.03
C PRO A 131 6.65 -6.99 -1.89
N HIS A 132 6.35 -8.19 -1.38
CA HIS A 132 5.48 -8.37 -0.21
C HIS A 132 6.26 -8.34 1.12
N ILE A 133 7.56 -8.58 1.06
CA ILE A 133 8.46 -8.64 2.22
C ILE A 133 9.77 -7.97 1.86
N ILE A 134 10.31 -7.18 2.79
CA ILE A 134 11.71 -6.72 2.76
C ILE A 134 12.40 -7.26 3.99
N ASP A 135 13.44 -8.07 3.81
CA ASP A 135 14.33 -8.55 4.87
C ASP A 135 15.61 -7.70 4.89
N ALA A 136 15.79 -6.90 5.93
CA ALA A 136 16.88 -5.94 6.03
C ALA A 136 17.53 -5.95 7.42
N GLY A 137 18.67 -6.62 7.53
CA GLY A 137 19.45 -6.70 8.77
C GLY A 137 18.67 -7.36 9.91
N ASP A 138 18.41 -6.61 10.98
CA ASP A 138 17.69 -7.07 12.17
C ASP A 138 16.16 -6.91 12.04
N TYR A 139 15.68 -6.45 10.89
CA TYR A 139 14.28 -6.13 10.65
C TYR A 139 13.70 -6.92 9.47
N ILE A 140 12.42 -7.26 9.60
CA ILE A 140 11.57 -7.73 8.49
C ILE A 140 10.42 -6.74 8.36
N PHE A 141 10.22 -6.22 7.15
CA PHE A 141 9.12 -5.33 6.83
C PHE A 141 8.09 -6.10 6.01
N VAL A 142 6.82 -5.98 6.39
CA VAL A 142 5.68 -6.63 5.73
C VAL A 142 4.44 -5.75 5.93
N HIS A 143 3.46 -5.79 5.00
CA HIS A 143 2.28 -4.95 5.15
C HIS A 143 1.41 -5.35 6.35
N ALA A 144 0.97 -6.62 6.43
CA ALA A 144 -0.01 -7.06 7.45
C ALA A 144 0.50 -8.12 8.42
N GLY A 145 1.33 -9.04 8.00
CA GLY A 145 1.87 -10.08 8.89
C GLY A 145 2.48 -11.26 8.14
N LEU A 146 2.98 -12.23 8.91
CA LEU A 146 3.68 -13.41 8.43
C LEU A 146 3.09 -14.67 9.06
N ASP A 147 3.21 -15.80 8.39
CA ASP A 147 2.95 -17.11 8.98
C ASP A 147 4.23 -17.70 9.61
N ASP A 148 4.09 -18.74 10.45
CA ASP A 148 5.22 -19.41 11.09
C ASP A 148 5.88 -20.42 10.12
N VAL A 149 6.40 -19.87 9.03
CA VAL A 149 7.15 -20.59 7.99
C VAL A 149 8.31 -19.72 7.50
N PRO A 150 9.33 -20.29 6.83
CA PRO A 150 10.42 -19.52 6.23
C PRO A 150 9.90 -18.39 5.32
N LEU A 151 10.63 -17.28 5.23
CA LEU A 151 10.23 -16.11 4.41
C LEU A 151 10.01 -16.47 2.94
N SER A 152 10.75 -17.43 2.41
CA SER A 152 10.61 -17.92 1.03
C SER A 152 9.33 -18.73 0.76
N LEU A 153 8.62 -19.14 1.81
CA LEU A 153 7.39 -19.93 1.75
C LEU A 153 6.14 -19.15 2.22
N GLN A 154 6.29 -17.85 2.48
CA GLN A 154 5.17 -17.00 2.86
C GLN A 154 4.13 -16.89 1.74
N ASP A 155 2.86 -16.97 2.10
CA ASP A 155 1.76 -16.71 1.18
C ASP A 155 1.61 -15.19 0.98
N PRO A 156 1.70 -14.68 -0.26
CA PRO A 156 1.50 -13.26 -0.55
C PRO A 156 0.18 -12.69 0.00
N GLU A 157 -0.92 -13.43 -0.07
CA GLU A 157 -2.21 -12.95 0.46
C GLU A 157 -2.18 -12.81 1.99
N ARG A 158 -1.48 -13.69 2.68
CA ARG A 158 -1.31 -13.58 4.13
C ARG A 158 -0.46 -12.36 4.49
N CYS A 159 0.61 -12.09 3.73
CA CYS A 159 1.41 -10.88 3.92
C CYS A 159 0.60 -9.60 3.77
N LEU A 160 -0.44 -9.61 2.92
CA LEU A 160 -1.28 -8.45 2.64
C LEU A 160 -2.50 -8.28 3.57
N LYS A 161 -3.00 -9.37 4.20
CA LYS A 161 -4.34 -9.35 4.83
C LYS A 161 -4.39 -9.95 6.23
N ARG A 162 -3.28 -10.37 6.82
CA ARG A 162 -3.29 -10.99 8.13
C ARG A 162 -3.52 -9.98 9.25
N SER A 163 -4.75 -9.91 9.75
CA SER A 163 -5.14 -8.94 10.79
C SER A 163 -4.95 -9.44 12.23
N ASP A 164 -4.64 -10.73 12.44
CA ASP A 164 -4.46 -11.36 13.75
C ASP A 164 -2.99 -11.55 14.15
N PHE A 165 -2.06 -11.04 13.34
CA PHE A 165 -0.63 -11.28 13.52
C PHE A 165 -0.12 -10.87 14.92
N TYR A 166 -0.57 -9.72 15.42
CA TYR A 166 -0.19 -9.21 16.74
C TYR A 166 -0.67 -10.10 17.92
N GLN A 167 -1.65 -10.99 17.66
CA GLN A 167 -2.16 -11.93 18.68
C GLN A 167 -1.42 -13.28 18.65
N THR A 168 -0.92 -13.65 17.47
CA THR A 168 -0.35 -14.99 17.21
C THR A 168 0.97 -14.90 16.45
N ALA A 169 1.76 -13.85 16.70
CA ALA A 169 3.01 -13.59 15.99
C ALA A 169 3.94 -14.81 16.09
N PRO A 170 4.47 -15.30 14.96
CA PRO A 170 5.45 -16.38 14.96
C PRO A 170 6.77 -15.92 15.60
N ALA A 171 7.55 -16.86 16.11
CA ALA A 171 8.83 -16.58 16.74
C ALA A 171 9.93 -16.35 15.70
N PHE A 172 9.98 -15.17 15.12
CA PHE A 172 11.10 -14.71 14.31
C PHE A 172 12.23 -14.16 15.20
N SER A 173 13.47 -14.38 14.79
CA SER A 173 14.64 -13.81 15.49
C SER A 173 14.83 -12.31 15.22
N LYS A 174 14.14 -11.77 14.21
CA LYS A 174 14.21 -10.37 13.78
C LYS A 174 13.00 -9.59 14.25
N THR A 175 13.16 -8.28 14.38
CA THR A 175 12.03 -7.37 14.64
C THR A 175 11.15 -7.25 13.40
N ILE A 176 9.85 -7.49 13.55
CA ILE A 176 8.88 -7.36 12.46
C ILE A 176 8.21 -5.99 12.53
N VAL A 177 8.26 -5.24 11.43
CA VAL A 177 7.63 -3.93 11.29
C VAL A 177 6.49 -4.06 10.29
N LEU A 178 5.28 -3.67 10.70
CA LEU A 178 4.07 -3.84 9.89
C LEU A 178 3.08 -2.68 10.07
N GLY A 179 2.05 -2.63 9.21
CA GLY A 179 0.93 -1.70 9.21
C GLY A 179 -0.42 -2.41 9.20
N HIS A 180 -1.30 -2.05 8.26
CA HIS A 180 -2.59 -2.67 7.95
C HIS A 180 -3.65 -2.58 9.06
N THR A 181 -3.32 -3.00 10.27
CA THR A 181 -4.28 -3.06 11.39
C THR A 181 -4.16 -1.81 12.26
N PRO A 182 -5.21 -0.94 12.30
CA PRO A 182 -5.17 0.25 13.15
C PRO A 182 -5.03 -0.10 14.63
N CYS A 183 -4.13 0.59 15.31
CA CYS A 183 -3.87 0.41 16.73
C CYS A 183 -4.31 1.65 17.51
N GLN A 184 -5.07 1.43 18.58
CA GLN A 184 -5.60 2.50 19.42
C GLN A 184 -4.69 2.87 20.61
N ARG A 185 -3.66 2.07 20.88
CA ARG A 185 -2.78 2.26 22.04
C ARG A 185 -1.33 2.05 21.67
N LEU A 186 -0.48 2.95 22.16
CA LEU A 186 0.96 2.73 22.21
C LEU A 186 1.28 2.02 23.55
N SER A 187 1.92 0.84 23.51
CA SER A 187 2.40 0.15 24.70
C SER A 187 3.92 0.30 24.81
N ARG A 188 4.41 0.70 25.99
CA ARG A 188 5.84 0.81 26.33
C ARG A 188 6.20 -0.03 27.55
N ASP A 189 5.41 -1.02 27.89
CA ASP A 189 5.51 -1.71 29.18
C ASP A 189 6.58 -2.81 29.25
N GLY A 190 7.35 -3.03 28.20
CA GLY A 190 8.39 -4.06 28.17
C GLY A 190 7.86 -5.49 28.28
N SER A 191 6.55 -5.70 28.23
CA SER A 191 5.90 -7.01 28.34
C SER A 191 6.02 -7.86 27.07
N GLY A 192 6.71 -7.36 26.02
CA GLY A 192 6.74 -7.97 24.71
C GLY A 192 5.45 -7.78 23.90
N ALA A 193 4.50 -7.01 24.44
CA ALA A 193 3.34 -6.56 23.69
C ALA A 193 3.79 -5.65 22.53
N PRO A 194 3.13 -5.74 21.37
CA PRO A 194 3.50 -4.90 20.22
C PRO A 194 3.51 -3.43 20.62
N VAL A 195 4.61 -2.75 20.33
CA VAL A 195 4.70 -1.30 20.40
C VAL A 195 4.14 -0.78 19.09
N PHE A 196 2.96 -0.22 19.15
CA PHE A 196 2.28 0.39 18.02
C PHE A 196 2.39 1.90 18.09
#